data_199120821d356fbfbc70e7b29a313da6
#
_entry.id   199120821d356fbfbc70e7b29a313da6
#
_cell.length_a   1.000
_cell.length_b   1.000
_cell.length_c   1.000
_cell.angle_alpha   90.00
_cell.angle_beta   90.00
_cell.angle_gamma   90.00
#
_symmetry.space_group_name_H-M   'P 1'
#
loop_
_entity.id
_entity.type
_entity.pdbx_description
1 polymer ?
#
loop_
_entity_poly.entity_id
_entity_poly.type
_entity_poly.pdbx_seq_one_letter_code
_entity_poly.pdbx_strand_id
1 'polypeptide(L)'
;MQLKIFTVDAFTGKPFSGNQAAVVPLSQNIDDATMQKIATEMNLSETSFLAPLNADGPDAWTTCSQFSLRWFTPVCEIVLCGHATLAAAHVIFQNLGNTNNQLEFQTLSGTLIARKENHLLLLDFPENDPLSLTSEEEQTLSPLVEAVLGEEKPRARTVAISRTLKYLMVQLDDGCTRHDLENIRPDSRAMERLHDGSKVKAVIVCVKGRPGDREDAQEGVEKEYDVLSRFFAPWYGVDEDPVTGSAHTVLGPFWSRRLGHKELSCYQCSPRGGKVVVRTRGDGRVDIIGQAVTVITGHLNL
;
A
#
# COMPACT_ATOMS: atom_id res chain seq x y z
N MET A 1 13.03 -15.88 -25.15
CA MET A 1 13.53 -14.61 -24.54
C MET A 1 13.68 -14.83 -23.04
N GLN A 2 14.66 -14.17 -22.39
CA GLN A 2 14.84 -14.30 -20.96
C GLN A 2 14.69 -12.92 -20.31
N LEU A 3 13.79 -12.78 -19.31
CA LEU A 3 13.57 -11.56 -18.56
C LEU A 3 14.02 -11.75 -17.11
N LYS A 4 14.74 -10.78 -16.57
CA LYS A 4 15.06 -10.76 -15.14
C LYS A 4 13.81 -10.46 -14.32
N ILE A 5 13.64 -11.13 -13.17
CA ILE A 5 12.51 -10.92 -12.29
C ILE A 5 12.98 -10.90 -10.83
N PHE A 6 12.30 -10.07 -10.04
CA PHE A 6 12.47 -9.98 -8.59
C PHE A 6 11.12 -10.16 -7.90
N THR A 7 11.10 -10.86 -6.77
CA THR A 7 9.98 -10.77 -5.83
C THR A 7 10.44 -9.95 -4.63
N VAL A 8 9.68 -8.93 -4.30
CA VAL A 8 10.02 -7.95 -3.28
C VAL A 8 8.89 -7.87 -2.28
N ASP A 9 9.22 -7.91 -1.00
CA ASP A 9 8.31 -7.60 0.09
C ASP A 9 8.43 -6.11 0.40
N ALA A 10 7.36 -5.34 0.15
CA ALA A 10 7.29 -3.90 0.39
C ALA A 10 6.71 -3.58 1.77
N PHE A 11 7.10 -2.44 2.35
CA PHE A 11 6.73 -1.98 3.69
C PHE A 11 7.22 -2.88 4.82
N THR A 12 8.39 -3.48 4.63
CA THR A 12 9.07 -4.30 5.63
C THR A 12 10.58 -4.25 5.44
N GLY A 13 11.33 -4.40 6.51
CA GLY A 13 12.79 -4.59 6.47
C GLY A 13 13.22 -6.06 6.59
N LYS A 14 12.27 -7.00 6.68
CA LYS A 14 12.55 -8.45 6.83
C LYS A 14 11.74 -9.26 5.81
N PRO A 15 12.27 -10.38 5.30
CA PRO A 15 11.54 -11.28 4.40
C PRO A 15 10.28 -11.86 5.05
N PHE A 16 9.32 -12.24 4.19
CA PHE A 16 8.08 -12.94 4.55
C PHE A 16 7.07 -12.11 5.34
N SER A 17 7.21 -10.79 5.30
CA SER A 17 6.29 -9.80 5.85
C SER A 17 5.97 -8.76 4.79
N GLY A 18 5.18 -7.73 5.12
CA GLY A 18 4.83 -6.68 4.18
C GLY A 18 3.96 -7.14 3.03
N ASN A 19 3.93 -6.39 1.94
CA ASN A 19 3.14 -6.68 0.75
C ASN A 19 4.03 -7.06 -0.43
N GLN A 20 3.76 -8.22 -1.02
CA GLN A 20 4.57 -8.80 -2.09
C GLN A 20 4.25 -8.15 -3.44
N ALA A 21 5.30 -7.92 -4.23
CA ALA A 21 5.16 -7.57 -5.64
C ALA A 21 6.23 -8.27 -6.47
N ALA A 22 5.88 -8.70 -7.68
CA ALA A 22 6.88 -9.04 -8.67
C ALA A 22 7.34 -7.77 -9.41
N VAL A 23 8.62 -7.70 -9.76
CA VAL A 23 9.21 -6.58 -10.49
C VAL A 23 10.02 -7.13 -11.66
N VAL A 24 9.65 -6.71 -12.86
CA VAL A 24 10.26 -7.15 -14.12
C VAL A 24 10.86 -5.95 -14.86
N PRO A 25 12.18 -5.73 -14.75
CA PRO A 25 12.88 -4.76 -15.58
C PRO A 25 12.91 -5.22 -17.04
N LEU A 26 12.42 -4.39 -17.95
CA LEU A 26 12.33 -4.68 -19.36
C LEU A 26 13.55 -4.12 -20.10
N SER A 27 14.34 -4.98 -20.71
CA SER A 27 15.43 -4.59 -21.62
C SER A 27 14.96 -4.36 -23.05
N GLN A 28 13.74 -4.79 -23.35
CA GLN A 28 13.06 -4.58 -24.64
C GLN A 28 11.56 -4.55 -24.42
N ASN A 29 10.85 -3.93 -25.34
CA ASN A 29 9.39 -3.84 -25.25
C ASN A 29 8.75 -5.22 -25.42
N ILE A 30 7.75 -5.53 -24.59
CA ILE A 30 6.86 -6.69 -24.72
C ILE A 30 5.41 -6.20 -24.78
N ASP A 31 4.55 -6.97 -25.45
CA ASP A 31 3.14 -6.60 -25.60
C ASP A 31 2.33 -6.79 -24.30
N ASP A 32 1.20 -6.10 -24.21
CA ASP A 32 0.32 -6.11 -23.05
C ASP A 32 -0.20 -7.51 -22.69
N ALA A 33 -0.47 -8.34 -23.72
CA ALA A 33 -0.96 -9.70 -23.50
C ALA A 33 0.12 -10.57 -22.85
N THR A 34 1.39 -10.36 -23.19
CA THR A 34 2.52 -11.03 -22.57
C THR A 34 2.74 -10.54 -21.13
N MET A 35 2.64 -9.22 -20.86
CA MET A 35 2.68 -8.68 -19.49
C MET A 35 1.58 -9.29 -18.62
N GLN A 36 0.35 -9.37 -19.14
CA GLN A 36 -0.79 -9.97 -18.42
C GLN A 36 -0.55 -11.46 -18.12
N LYS A 37 -0.04 -12.24 -19.08
CA LYS A 37 0.27 -13.65 -18.84
C LYS A 37 1.33 -13.85 -17.77
N ILE A 38 2.39 -13.02 -17.76
CA ILE A 38 3.42 -13.04 -16.72
C ILE A 38 2.79 -12.72 -15.34
N ALA A 39 1.96 -11.70 -15.26
CA ALA A 39 1.29 -11.35 -14.01
C ALA A 39 0.35 -12.47 -13.51
N THR A 40 -0.36 -13.15 -14.42
CA THR A 40 -1.21 -14.29 -14.09
C THR A 40 -0.37 -15.49 -13.60
N GLU A 41 0.77 -15.77 -14.22
CA GLU A 41 1.70 -16.84 -13.83
C GLU A 41 2.33 -16.57 -12.46
N MET A 42 2.74 -15.33 -12.21
CA MET A 42 3.30 -14.91 -10.92
C MET A 42 2.29 -15.03 -9.78
N ASN A 43 1.02 -14.81 -10.07
CA ASN A 43 -0.10 -14.92 -9.13
C ASN A 43 0.15 -14.17 -7.79
N LEU A 44 0.82 -13.03 -7.86
CA LEU A 44 0.98 -12.07 -6.76
C LEU A 44 -0.06 -10.96 -6.91
N SER A 45 -0.27 -10.17 -5.85
CA SER A 45 -1.21 -9.05 -5.93
C SER A 45 -0.91 -8.15 -7.12
N GLU A 46 0.36 -7.81 -7.36
CA GLU A 46 0.79 -7.08 -8.56
C GLU A 46 2.14 -7.54 -9.08
N THR A 47 2.27 -7.45 -10.42
CA THR A 47 3.53 -7.52 -11.16
C THR A 47 3.80 -6.16 -11.81
N SER A 48 4.92 -5.56 -11.47
CA SER A 48 5.41 -4.29 -12.01
C SER A 48 6.30 -4.53 -13.23
N PHE A 49 6.02 -3.85 -14.34
CA PHE A 49 6.87 -3.80 -15.51
C PHE A 49 7.44 -2.40 -15.66
N LEU A 50 8.75 -2.29 -15.81
CA LEU A 50 9.43 -1.00 -15.85
C LEU A 50 10.54 -0.99 -16.91
N ALA A 51 10.72 0.17 -17.54
CA ALA A 51 11.77 0.41 -18.50
C ALA A 51 12.31 1.84 -18.35
N PRO A 52 13.62 2.07 -18.54
CA PRO A 52 14.18 3.42 -18.59
C PRO A 52 13.54 4.22 -19.71
N LEU A 53 13.36 5.53 -19.49
CA LEU A 53 12.93 6.49 -20.49
C LEU A 53 14.11 7.37 -20.90
N ASN A 54 14.22 7.66 -22.21
CA ASN A 54 15.23 8.57 -22.74
C ASN A 54 16.69 8.16 -22.44
N ALA A 55 16.94 6.87 -22.20
CA ALA A 55 18.27 6.33 -21.95
C ALA A 55 18.36 4.92 -22.52
N ASP A 56 19.39 4.71 -23.35
CA ASP A 56 19.68 3.43 -23.97
C ASP A 56 21.06 2.92 -23.52
N GLY A 57 21.26 1.62 -23.63
CA GLY A 57 22.55 0.98 -23.32
C GLY A 57 22.66 0.41 -21.91
N PRO A 58 23.82 -0.17 -21.57
CA PRO A 58 24.00 -0.94 -20.34
C PRO A 58 23.90 -0.09 -19.06
N ASP A 59 24.22 1.20 -19.14
CA ASP A 59 24.20 2.12 -18.00
C ASP A 59 22.82 2.78 -17.75
N ALA A 60 21.84 2.52 -18.60
CA ALA A 60 20.51 3.13 -18.48
C ALA A 60 19.88 2.88 -17.09
N TRP A 61 20.03 1.70 -16.54
CA TRP A 61 19.48 1.35 -15.22
C TRP A 61 20.17 2.04 -14.04
N THR A 62 21.46 2.36 -14.20
CA THR A 62 22.27 2.97 -13.13
C THR A 62 22.22 4.50 -13.13
N THR A 63 21.93 5.12 -14.28
CA THR A 63 22.02 6.59 -14.45
C THR A 63 20.69 7.27 -14.75
N CYS A 64 19.72 6.56 -15.36
CA CYS A 64 18.41 7.13 -15.67
C CYS A 64 17.63 7.44 -14.39
N SER A 65 16.95 8.59 -14.36
CA SER A 65 16.04 8.98 -13.29
C SER A 65 14.55 8.85 -13.67
N GLN A 66 14.25 8.57 -14.95
CA GLN A 66 12.90 8.50 -15.47
C GLN A 66 12.60 7.11 -16.03
N PHE A 67 11.50 6.52 -15.61
CA PHE A 67 11.10 5.17 -16.00
C PHE A 67 9.62 5.14 -16.37
N SER A 68 9.24 4.31 -17.33
CA SER A 68 7.86 3.86 -17.45
C SER A 68 7.57 2.83 -16.36
N LEU A 69 6.37 2.83 -15.80
CA LEU A 69 5.95 1.86 -14.79
C LEU A 69 4.49 1.49 -14.99
N ARG A 70 4.25 0.19 -15.14
CA ARG A 70 2.91 -0.39 -15.30
C ARG A 70 2.72 -1.53 -14.31
N TRP A 71 1.48 -1.69 -13.81
CA TRP A 71 1.13 -2.71 -12.83
C TRP A 71 0.01 -3.59 -13.37
N PHE A 72 0.21 -4.88 -13.23
CA PHE A 72 -0.78 -5.88 -13.60
C PHE A 72 -1.09 -6.77 -12.40
N THR A 73 -2.38 -6.89 -12.08
CA THR A 73 -2.88 -7.97 -11.23
C THR A 73 -2.92 -9.27 -12.05
N PRO A 74 -3.22 -10.44 -11.45
CA PRO A 74 -3.44 -11.67 -12.22
C PRO A 74 -4.52 -11.58 -13.31
N VAL A 75 -5.40 -10.57 -13.26
CA VAL A 75 -6.58 -10.46 -14.16
C VAL A 75 -6.60 -9.21 -15.04
N CYS A 76 -5.98 -8.12 -14.65
CA CYS A 76 -6.00 -6.87 -15.43
C CYS A 76 -4.87 -5.91 -15.06
N GLU A 77 -4.61 -4.95 -15.95
CA GLU A 77 -3.79 -3.78 -15.64
C GLU A 77 -4.54 -2.83 -14.71
N ILE A 78 -3.83 -2.22 -13.75
CA ILE A 78 -4.36 -1.22 -12.83
C ILE A 78 -3.63 0.11 -12.98
N VAL A 79 -4.33 1.19 -12.64
CA VAL A 79 -3.82 2.56 -12.89
C VAL A 79 -2.87 3.07 -11.80
N LEU A 80 -2.91 2.48 -10.60
CA LEU A 80 -2.10 2.92 -9.46
C LEU A 80 -1.90 1.79 -8.46
N CYS A 81 -0.65 1.58 -8.02
CA CYS A 81 -0.32 0.68 -6.91
C CYS A 81 0.85 1.20 -6.09
N GLY A 82 0.63 1.51 -4.81
CA GLY A 82 1.65 2.09 -3.93
C GLY A 82 2.77 1.11 -3.55
N HIS A 83 2.42 -0.09 -3.05
CA HIS A 83 3.43 -1.05 -2.60
C HIS A 83 4.28 -1.59 -3.76
N ALA A 84 3.67 -1.81 -4.93
CA ALA A 84 4.39 -2.25 -6.12
C ALA A 84 5.28 -1.13 -6.71
N THR A 85 4.93 0.15 -6.52
CA THR A 85 5.81 1.29 -6.81
C THR A 85 7.01 1.32 -5.86
N LEU A 86 6.79 1.08 -4.56
CA LEU A 86 7.88 0.99 -3.58
C LEU A 86 8.84 -0.17 -3.93
N ALA A 87 8.29 -1.34 -4.29
CA ALA A 87 9.05 -2.50 -4.73
C ALA A 87 9.86 -2.19 -6.01
N ALA A 88 9.26 -1.53 -7.00
CA ALA A 88 9.93 -1.10 -8.23
C ALA A 88 11.09 -0.14 -7.94
N ALA A 89 10.87 0.87 -7.09
CA ALA A 89 11.92 1.81 -6.65
C ALA A 89 13.06 1.08 -5.93
N HIS A 90 12.73 0.13 -5.05
CA HIS A 90 13.72 -0.71 -4.36
C HIS A 90 14.60 -1.49 -5.35
N VAL A 91 13.99 -2.14 -6.34
CA VAL A 91 14.75 -2.89 -7.36
C VAL A 91 15.68 -1.96 -8.13
N ILE A 92 15.22 -0.79 -8.55
CA ILE A 92 16.08 0.15 -9.29
C ILE A 92 17.24 0.63 -8.40
N PHE A 93 16.98 1.08 -7.18
CA PHE A 93 18.03 1.61 -6.31
C PHE A 93 18.98 0.54 -5.79
N GLN A 94 18.49 -0.61 -5.35
CA GLN A 94 19.29 -1.60 -4.63
C GLN A 94 19.79 -2.73 -5.55
N ASN A 95 18.93 -3.29 -6.41
CA ASN A 95 19.29 -4.46 -7.21
C ASN A 95 19.93 -4.09 -8.54
N LEU A 96 19.59 -2.93 -9.12
CA LEU A 96 20.12 -2.43 -10.37
C LEU A 96 21.16 -1.33 -10.18
N GLY A 97 21.39 -0.86 -8.95
CA GLY A 97 22.48 0.03 -8.58
C GLY A 97 22.30 1.48 -9.05
N ASN A 98 21.07 1.96 -9.17
CA ASN A 98 20.81 3.33 -9.60
C ASN A 98 21.38 4.35 -8.60
N THR A 99 22.12 5.33 -9.12
CA THR A 99 22.85 6.32 -8.32
C THR A 99 22.09 7.59 -8.00
N ASN A 100 20.91 7.79 -8.62
CA ASN A 100 20.07 8.95 -8.33
C ASN A 100 19.48 8.87 -6.89
N ASN A 101 19.06 10.01 -6.37
CA ASN A 101 18.34 10.09 -5.10
C ASN A 101 16.81 10.16 -5.30
N GLN A 102 16.36 10.41 -6.53
CA GLN A 102 14.97 10.50 -6.93
C GLN A 102 14.74 9.79 -8.25
N LEU A 103 13.60 9.11 -8.34
CA LEU A 103 13.08 8.48 -9.55
C LEU A 103 11.72 9.07 -9.89
N GLU A 104 11.44 9.21 -11.18
CA GLU A 104 10.16 9.61 -11.74
C GLU A 104 9.59 8.45 -12.54
N PHE A 105 8.40 8.01 -12.18
CA PHE A 105 7.68 6.96 -12.87
C PHE A 105 6.55 7.54 -13.70
N GLN A 106 6.62 7.38 -15.02
CA GLN A 106 5.51 7.69 -15.92
C GLN A 106 4.53 6.52 -15.90
N THR A 107 3.31 6.80 -15.46
CA THR A 107 2.26 5.80 -15.24
C THR A 107 0.94 6.22 -15.88
N LEU A 108 -0.07 5.34 -15.89
CA LEU A 108 -1.43 5.68 -16.35
C LEU A 108 -2.12 6.73 -15.47
N SER A 109 -1.69 6.90 -14.21
CA SER A 109 -2.20 7.94 -13.30
C SER A 109 -1.33 9.20 -13.24
N GLY A 110 -0.42 9.38 -14.19
CA GLY A 110 0.52 10.49 -14.24
C GLY A 110 1.88 10.14 -13.64
N THR A 111 2.66 11.15 -13.34
CA THR A 111 4.02 10.98 -12.82
C THR A 111 3.99 10.72 -11.30
N LEU A 112 4.58 9.61 -10.89
CA LEU A 112 4.83 9.30 -9.49
C LEU A 112 6.31 9.54 -9.16
N ILE A 113 6.58 10.02 -7.96
CA ILE A 113 7.93 10.30 -7.49
C ILE A 113 8.28 9.36 -6.34
N ALA A 114 9.42 8.68 -6.48
CA ALA A 114 10.05 7.94 -5.39
C ALA A 114 11.40 8.57 -5.04
N ARG A 115 11.67 8.75 -3.75
CA ARG A 115 12.93 9.28 -3.23
C ARG A 115 13.60 8.27 -2.32
N LYS A 116 14.92 8.31 -2.29
CA LYS A 116 15.71 7.53 -1.35
C LYS A 116 16.22 8.44 -0.24
N GLU A 117 15.94 8.07 1.01
CA GLU A 117 16.43 8.75 2.21
C GLU A 117 17.06 7.69 3.14
N ASN A 118 18.39 7.61 3.13
CA ASN A 118 19.13 6.52 3.76
C ASN A 118 18.70 5.13 3.23
N HIS A 119 18.14 4.30 4.11
CA HIS A 119 17.61 2.97 3.76
C HIS A 119 16.08 2.96 3.54
N LEU A 120 15.45 4.13 3.60
CA LEU A 120 14.02 4.29 3.42
C LEU A 120 13.70 4.76 2.00
N LEU A 121 12.52 4.40 1.53
CA LEU A 121 11.94 4.86 0.29
C LEU A 121 10.71 5.70 0.59
N LEU A 122 10.61 6.84 -0.04
CA LEU A 122 9.51 7.79 0.11
C LEU A 122 8.75 7.86 -1.20
N LEU A 123 7.45 7.66 -1.15
CA LEU A 123 6.53 7.88 -2.25
C LEU A 123 5.71 9.13 -1.98
N ASP A 124 5.67 10.04 -2.95
CA ASP A 124 4.90 11.29 -2.88
C ASP A 124 3.49 11.06 -3.42
N PHE A 125 2.48 11.17 -2.54
CA PHE A 125 1.06 10.99 -2.88
C PHE A 125 0.20 12.20 -2.51
N PRO A 126 -0.96 12.38 -3.18
CA PRO A 126 -1.95 13.34 -2.72
C PRO A 126 -2.53 12.91 -1.37
N GLU A 127 -2.81 13.91 -0.54
CA GLU A 127 -3.56 13.75 0.69
C GLU A 127 -5.03 13.41 0.38
N ASN A 128 -5.59 12.44 1.06
CA ASN A 128 -6.98 11.99 0.87
C ASN A 128 -7.76 12.07 2.18
N ASP A 129 -7.92 13.28 2.69
CA ASP A 129 -8.58 13.52 3.96
C ASP A 129 -10.01 12.96 4.00
N PRO A 130 -10.34 12.07 4.97
CA PRO A 130 -11.67 11.50 5.06
C PRO A 130 -12.67 12.52 5.62
N LEU A 131 -13.84 12.55 5.01
CA LEU A 131 -14.95 13.43 5.38
C LEU A 131 -15.97 12.68 6.23
N SER A 132 -16.63 13.39 7.13
CA SER A 132 -17.76 12.84 7.89
C SER A 132 -18.87 12.38 6.94
N LEU A 133 -19.58 11.33 7.33
CA LEU A 133 -20.77 10.87 6.63
C LEU A 133 -21.93 11.84 6.86
N THR A 134 -22.83 11.92 5.90
CA THR A 134 -24.17 12.51 6.12
C THR A 134 -25.03 11.52 6.90
N SER A 135 -26.13 11.99 7.52
CA SER A 135 -27.05 11.12 8.25
C SER A 135 -27.64 10.01 7.36
N GLU A 136 -27.87 10.26 6.09
CA GLU A 136 -28.31 9.26 5.12
C GLU A 136 -27.23 8.21 4.84
N GLU A 137 -25.98 8.64 4.68
CA GLU A 137 -24.85 7.74 4.50
C GLU A 137 -24.58 6.89 5.75
N GLU A 138 -24.70 7.45 6.94
CA GLU A 138 -24.60 6.70 8.20
C GLU A 138 -25.62 5.57 8.27
N GLN A 139 -26.89 5.86 7.94
CA GLN A 139 -27.93 4.83 7.92
C GLN A 139 -27.68 3.76 6.87
N THR A 140 -27.27 4.17 5.66
CA THR A 140 -27.05 3.27 4.52
C THR A 140 -25.83 2.39 4.72
N LEU A 141 -24.74 2.92 5.32
CA LEU A 141 -23.47 2.22 5.48
C LEU A 141 -23.33 1.49 6.84
N SER A 142 -24.25 1.72 7.79
CA SER A 142 -24.24 1.02 9.09
C SER A 142 -24.21 -0.51 8.96
N PRO A 143 -25.04 -1.17 8.10
CA PRO A 143 -24.95 -2.61 7.91
C PRO A 143 -23.60 -3.08 7.35
N LEU A 144 -22.97 -2.25 6.48
CA LEU A 144 -21.63 -2.55 5.96
C LEU A 144 -20.57 -2.49 7.06
N VAL A 145 -20.63 -1.47 7.93
CA VAL A 145 -19.72 -1.36 9.10
C VAL A 145 -19.88 -2.58 10.01
N GLU A 146 -21.11 -3.04 10.26
CA GLU A 146 -21.37 -4.23 11.05
C GLU A 146 -20.78 -5.50 10.41
N ALA A 147 -20.92 -5.66 9.10
CA ALA A 147 -20.36 -6.79 8.37
C ALA A 147 -18.81 -6.80 8.39
N VAL A 148 -18.18 -5.63 8.40
CA VAL A 148 -16.73 -5.48 8.53
C VAL A 148 -16.25 -5.82 9.94
N LEU A 149 -16.91 -5.34 10.97
CA LEU A 149 -16.52 -5.56 12.37
C LEU A 149 -16.79 -7.00 12.84
N GLY A 150 -17.66 -7.72 12.14
CA GLY A 150 -17.97 -9.11 12.42
C GLY A 150 -18.76 -9.33 13.72
N GLU A 151 -18.71 -10.56 14.25
CA GLU A 151 -19.50 -10.97 15.42
C GLU A 151 -19.02 -10.32 16.74
N GLU A 152 -17.72 -10.12 16.89
CA GLU A 152 -17.09 -9.53 18.08
C GLU A 152 -17.42 -8.04 18.27
N LYS A 153 -17.79 -7.37 17.16
CA LYS A 153 -18.30 -5.99 17.07
C LYS A 153 -17.56 -4.99 17.99
N PRO A 154 -16.25 -4.81 17.84
CA PRO A 154 -15.57 -3.74 18.57
C PRO A 154 -16.24 -2.41 18.24
N ARG A 155 -16.42 -1.55 19.26
CA ARG A 155 -17.17 -0.32 19.09
C ARG A 155 -16.48 0.65 18.13
N ALA A 156 -17.17 1.06 17.08
CA ALA A 156 -16.76 2.15 16.22
C ALA A 156 -16.97 3.50 16.94
N ARG A 157 -15.94 4.36 16.92
CA ARG A 157 -15.97 5.73 17.44
C ARG A 157 -16.29 6.74 16.35
N THR A 158 -15.67 6.58 15.18
CA THR A 158 -15.82 7.48 14.06
C THR A 158 -15.89 6.67 12.77
N VAL A 159 -16.86 7.00 11.93
CA VAL A 159 -16.91 6.49 10.56
C VAL A 159 -16.80 7.69 9.61
N ALA A 160 -15.91 7.62 8.64
CA ALA A 160 -15.65 8.68 7.69
C ALA A 160 -15.33 8.08 6.31
N ILE A 161 -15.39 8.87 5.25
CA ILE A 161 -15.18 8.38 3.89
C ILE A 161 -14.21 9.27 3.11
N SER A 162 -13.21 8.67 2.48
CA SER A 162 -12.48 9.31 1.38
C SER A 162 -13.27 9.12 0.09
N ARG A 163 -13.87 10.19 -0.41
CA ARG A 163 -14.71 10.14 -1.61
C ARG A 163 -13.88 9.92 -2.88
N THR A 164 -12.66 10.43 -2.91
CA THR A 164 -11.74 10.28 -4.04
C THR A 164 -11.33 8.81 -4.23
N LEU A 165 -10.91 8.15 -3.15
CA LEU A 165 -10.50 6.75 -3.17
C LEU A 165 -11.67 5.78 -3.01
N LYS A 166 -12.82 6.27 -2.57
CA LYS A 166 -13.98 5.44 -2.19
C LYS A 166 -13.64 4.48 -1.04
N TYR A 167 -12.87 4.97 -0.05
CA TYR A 167 -12.50 4.19 1.13
C TYR A 167 -13.31 4.64 2.34
N LEU A 168 -14.04 3.70 2.92
CA LEU A 168 -14.72 3.90 4.21
C LEU A 168 -13.69 3.68 5.32
N MET A 169 -13.52 4.62 6.20
CA MET A 169 -12.65 4.51 7.36
C MET A 169 -13.47 4.34 8.63
N VAL A 170 -13.21 3.29 9.38
CA VAL A 170 -13.83 2.96 10.67
C VAL A 170 -12.75 3.06 11.73
N GLN A 171 -12.79 4.14 12.51
CA GLN A 171 -11.96 4.25 13.71
C GLN A 171 -12.65 3.54 14.86
N LEU A 172 -11.96 2.61 15.48
CA LEU A 172 -12.42 1.96 16.71
C LEU A 172 -12.32 2.89 17.93
N ASP A 173 -13.07 2.58 18.97
CA ASP A 173 -13.01 3.29 20.25
C ASP A 173 -11.60 3.22 20.85
N ASP A 174 -11.20 4.27 21.59
CA ASP A 174 -9.88 4.34 22.24
C ASP A 174 -9.68 3.23 23.31
N GLY A 175 -10.74 2.57 23.74
CA GLY A 175 -10.72 1.38 24.59
C GLY A 175 -10.27 0.11 23.86
N CYS A 176 -10.39 0.03 22.53
CA CYS A 176 -9.98 -1.12 21.74
C CYS A 176 -8.45 -1.24 21.66
N THR A 177 -7.97 -2.47 21.59
CA THR A 177 -6.56 -2.84 21.56
C THR A 177 -6.16 -3.35 20.17
N ARG A 178 -4.85 -3.59 19.96
CA ARG A 178 -4.33 -4.32 18.81
C ARG A 178 -5.01 -5.68 18.67
N HIS A 179 -5.20 -6.40 19.75
CA HIS A 179 -5.85 -7.71 19.78
C HIS A 179 -7.31 -7.64 19.26
N ASP A 180 -8.06 -6.62 19.66
CA ASP A 180 -9.43 -6.42 19.15
C ASP A 180 -9.43 -6.17 17.64
N LEU A 181 -8.48 -5.37 17.13
CA LEU A 181 -8.32 -5.11 15.70
C LEU A 181 -7.93 -6.39 14.94
N GLU A 182 -6.98 -7.17 15.44
CA GLU A 182 -6.51 -8.41 14.81
C GLU A 182 -7.57 -9.52 14.81
N ASN A 183 -8.52 -9.48 15.75
CA ASN A 183 -9.62 -10.46 15.86
C ASN A 183 -10.85 -10.13 15.02
N ILE A 184 -10.91 -8.98 14.37
CA ILE A 184 -11.97 -8.68 13.41
C ILE A 184 -11.99 -9.74 12.32
N ARG A 185 -13.17 -10.27 12.02
CA ARG A 185 -13.40 -11.28 10.98
C ARG A 185 -14.49 -10.75 10.03
N PRO A 186 -14.10 -10.00 8.99
CA PRO A 186 -15.06 -9.45 8.03
C PRO A 186 -15.75 -10.56 7.25
N ASP A 187 -17.03 -10.40 6.99
CA ASP A 187 -17.74 -11.21 6.01
C ASP A 187 -17.70 -10.50 4.64
N SER A 188 -16.66 -10.82 3.84
CA SER A 188 -16.47 -10.24 2.50
C SER A 188 -17.70 -10.41 1.60
N ARG A 189 -18.36 -11.58 1.66
CA ARG A 189 -19.56 -11.85 0.86
C ARG A 189 -20.75 -11.01 1.32
N ALA A 190 -20.89 -10.80 2.64
CA ALA A 190 -21.91 -9.89 3.15
C ALA A 190 -21.61 -8.44 2.74
N MET A 191 -20.36 -8.02 2.81
CA MET A 191 -19.95 -6.68 2.35
C MET A 191 -20.32 -6.43 0.88
N GLU A 192 -20.05 -7.38 -0.02
CA GLU A 192 -20.40 -7.28 -1.44
C GLU A 192 -21.92 -7.30 -1.68
N ARG A 193 -22.69 -8.04 -0.86
CA ARG A 193 -24.17 -8.03 -0.96
C ARG A 193 -24.79 -6.72 -0.44
N LEU A 194 -24.20 -6.12 0.56
CA LEU A 194 -24.69 -4.89 1.22
C LEU A 194 -24.34 -3.64 0.45
N HIS A 195 -23.30 -3.67 -0.38
CA HIS A 195 -22.84 -2.52 -1.14
C HIS A 195 -22.25 -2.94 -2.49
N ASP A 196 -22.64 -2.25 -3.57
CA ASP A 196 -22.26 -2.59 -4.97
C ASP A 196 -20.86 -2.10 -5.40
N GLY A 197 -20.07 -1.51 -4.49
CA GLY A 197 -18.78 -0.93 -4.81
C GLY A 197 -18.84 0.46 -5.48
N SER A 198 -20.00 1.03 -5.70
CA SER A 198 -20.14 2.34 -6.37
C SER A 198 -19.61 3.50 -5.53
N LYS A 199 -19.90 3.52 -4.24
CA LYS A 199 -19.48 4.57 -3.28
C LYS A 199 -18.34 4.12 -2.37
N VAL A 200 -18.29 2.82 -2.00
CA VAL A 200 -17.25 2.23 -1.15
C VAL A 200 -16.59 1.08 -1.90
N LYS A 201 -15.28 1.13 -2.07
CA LYS A 201 -14.45 0.11 -2.73
C LYS A 201 -13.46 -0.58 -1.79
N ALA A 202 -13.29 -0.04 -0.59
CA ALA A 202 -12.50 -0.66 0.45
C ALA A 202 -12.87 -0.08 1.82
N VAL A 203 -12.54 -0.80 2.87
CA VAL A 203 -12.74 -0.38 4.25
C VAL A 203 -11.43 -0.43 5.01
N ILE A 204 -11.07 0.69 5.62
CA ILE A 204 -9.96 0.81 6.57
C ILE A 204 -10.55 0.68 7.97
N VAL A 205 -10.08 -0.27 8.76
CA VAL A 205 -10.36 -0.28 10.20
C VAL A 205 -9.10 0.13 10.92
N CYS A 206 -9.19 1.10 11.83
CA CYS A 206 -8.02 1.61 12.52
C CYS A 206 -8.28 1.90 14.00
N VAL A 207 -7.20 1.86 14.78
CA VAL A 207 -7.19 2.19 16.21
C VAL A 207 -5.92 2.95 16.55
N LYS A 208 -5.96 3.76 17.61
CA LYS A 208 -4.77 4.42 18.16
C LYS A 208 -3.82 3.37 18.72
N GLY A 209 -2.55 3.46 18.38
CA GLY A 209 -1.51 2.65 18.99
C GLY A 209 -1.32 2.96 20.48
N ARG A 210 -0.85 1.99 21.23
CA ARG A 210 -0.65 2.04 22.68
C ARG A 210 0.81 1.74 23.04
N PRO A 211 1.27 2.16 24.22
CA PRO A 211 2.54 1.71 24.76
C PRO A 211 2.63 0.17 24.71
N GLY A 212 3.70 -0.34 24.09
CA GLY A 212 3.90 -1.78 23.89
C GLY A 212 3.42 -2.31 22.52
N ASP A 213 2.64 -1.56 21.74
CA ASP A 213 2.34 -1.90 20.36
C ASP A 213 3.58 -1.64 19.48
N ARG A 214 4.45 -2.63 19.39
CA ARG A 214 5.68 -2.63 18.60
C ARG A 214 5.93 -4.02 18.03
N GLU A 215 6.73 -4.10 16.97
CA GLU A 215 7.29 -5.39 16.56
C GLU A 215 8.35 -5.83 17.58
N ASP A 216 8.52 -7.16 17.70
CA ASP A 216 9.60 -7.74 18.50
C ASP A 216 10.92 -7.05 18.14
N ALA A 217 11.57 -6.53 19.17
CA ALA A 217 12.72 -5.67 19.07
C ALA A 217 13.84 -6.28 18.21
N GLN A 218 14.03 -5.74 17.02
CA GLN A 218 15.39 -5.67 16.50
C GLN A 218 16.11 -4.57 17.29
N GLU A 219 17.24 -4.91 17.87
CA GLU A 219 18.05 -4.03 18.70
C GLU A 219 18.20 -2.65 18.04
N GLY A 220 17.70 -1.61 18.69
CA GLY A 220 18.01 -0.21 18.41
C GLY A 220 16.92 0.72 17.90
N VAL A 221 15.69 0.29 17.62
CA VAL A 221 14.59 1.20 17.20
C VAL A 221 13.32 0.94 18.00
N GLU A 222 13.23 1.57 19.16
CA GLU A 222 12.06 1.53 20.06
C GLU A 222 11.04 2.62 19.72
N LYS A 223 10.52 2.68 18.49
CA LYS A 223 9.40 3.59 18.25
C LYS A 223 8.10 2.79 18.27
N GLU A 224 7.24 3.11 19.23
CA GLU A 224 5.88 2.60 19.30
C GLU A 224 5.07 3.04 18.07
N TYR A 225 4.06 2.29 17.70
CA TYR A 225 3.17 2.69 16.63
C TYR A 225 2.15 3.72 17.11
N ASP A 226 1.96 4.79 16.34
CA ASP A 226 0.95 5.81 16.59
C ASP A 226 -0.45 5.30 16.18
N VAL A 227 -0.50 4.48 15.11
CA VAL A 227 -1.73 4.00 14.49
C VAL A 227 -1.58 2.54 14.06
N LEU A 228 -2.58 1.74 14.38
CA LEU A 228 -2.74 0.38 13.89
C LEU A 228 -3.92 0.32 12.93
N SER A 229 -3.82 -0.47 11.85
CA SER A 229 -4.88 -0.56 10.85
C SER A 229 -4.98 -1.94 10.20
N ARG A 230 -6.13 -2.19 9.56
CA ARG A 230 -6.35 -3.29 8.60
C ARG A 230 -7.11 -2.74 7.40
N PHE A 231 -6.98 -3.39 6.25
CA PHE A 231 -7.57 -2.94 5.00
C PHE A 231 -8.28 -4.07 4.28
N PHE A 232 -9.57 -3.92 4.03
CA PHE A 232 -10.43 -4.90 3.40
C PHE A 232 -11.01 -4.37 2.10
N ALA A 233 -10.86 -5.12 1.01
CA ALA A 233 -11.19 -4.65 -0.34
C ALA A 233 -11.83 -5.74 -1.23
N PRO A 234 -12.93 -6.38 -0.80
CA PRO A 234 -13.53 -7.47 -1.56
C PRO A 234 -13.96 -7.04 -2.98
N TRP A 235 -14.39 -5.80 -3.18
CA TRP A 235 -14.75 -5.25 -4.50
C TRP A 235 -13.57 -5.12 -5.48
N TYR A 236 -12.33 -5.29 -5.00
CA TYR A 236 -11.13 -5.45 -5.83
C TYR A 236 -10.69 -6.91 -5.95
N GLY A 237 -11.49 -7.87 -5.43
CA GLY A 237 -11.14 -9.30 -5.39
C GLY A 237 -10.10 -9.65 -4.33
N VAL A 238 -9.87 -8.79 -3.35
CA VAL A 238 -8.91 -8.97 -2.26
C VAL A 238 -9.63 -8.86 -0.93
N ASP A 239 -9.82 -9.97 -0.22
CA ASP A 239 -10.49 -9.95 1.08
C ASP A 239 -9.77 -9.04 2.07
N GLU A 240 -8.45 -9.17 2.19
CA GLU A 240 -7.60 -8.30 3.00
C GLU A 240 -6.27 -8.04 2.29
N ASP A 241 -5.91 -6.76 2.10
CA ASP A 241 -4.61 -6.38 1.56
C ASP A 241 -3.55 -6.33 2.67
N PRO A 242 -2.38 -6.96 2.48
CA PRO A 242 -1.36 -7.07 3.54
C PRO A 242 -0.85 -5.73 4.07
N VAL A 243 -0.46 -4.80 3.20
CA VAL A 243 -0.04 -3.43 3.55
C VAL A 243 -0.36 -2.48 2.42
N THR A 244 -1.16 -1.47 2.72
CA THR A 244 -1.78 -0.60 1.72
C THR A 244 -1.26 0.84 1.82
N GLY A 245 -0.39 1.24 0.91
CA GLY A 245 0.14 2.61 0.88
C GLY A 245 -0.96 3.67 0.74
N SER A 246 -1.94 3.46 -0.14
CA SER A 246 -3.05 4.39 -0.37
C SER A 246 -3.97 4.56 0.85
N ALA A 247 -4.15 3.55 1.68
CA ALA A 247 -4.88 3.67 2.95
C ALA A 247 -4.24 4.70 3.88
N HIS A 248 -2.91 4.78 3.84
CA HIS A 248 -2.14 5.69 4.69
C HIS A 248 -2.21 7.14 4.21
N THR A 249 -2.60 7.40 2.96
CA THR A 249 -2.94 8.76 2.51
C THR A 249 -4.22 9.29 3.14
N VAL A 250 -5.09 8.39 3.65
CA VAL A 250 -6.31 8.70 4.41
C VAL A 250 -6.00 8.79 5.91
N LEU A 251 -5.28 7.80 6.44
CA LEU A 251 -4.93 7.72 7.86
C LEU A 251 -4.01 8.88 8.30
N GLY A 252 -3.06 9.28 7.44
CA GLY A 252 -2.10 10.34 7.72
C GLY A 252 -2.77 11.65 8.15
N PRO A 253 -3.56 12.34 7.29
CA PRO A 253 -4.21 13.59 7.65
C PRO A 253 -5.17 13.45 8.83
N PHE A 254 -5.92 12.35 8.89
CA PHE A 254 -6.87 12.11 9.98
C PHE A 254 -6.18 12.02 11.35
N TRP A 255 -5.13 11.20 11.46
CA TRP A 255 -4.46 10.97 12.73
C TRP A 255 -3.46 12.07 13.10
N SER A 256 -2.82 12.72 12.11
CA SER A 256 -1.94 13.86 12.37
C SER A 256 -2.67 15.00 13.10
N ARG A 257 -3.91 15.31 12.71
CA ARG A 257 -4.73 16.29 13.41
C ARG A 257 -5.11 15.87 14.82
N ARG A 258 -5.35 14.58 15.04
CA ARG A 258 -5.77 14.05 16.35
C ARG A 258 -4.62 13.92 17.34
N LEU A 259 -3.43 13.59 16.84
CA LEU A 259 -2.25 13.35 17.66
C LEU A 259 -1.35 14.60 17.78
N GLY A 260 -1.55 15.60 16.92
CA GLY A 260 -0.83 16.86 16.97
C GLY A 260 0.60 16.81 16.40
N HIS A 261 0.95 15.77 15.64
CA HIS A 261 2.25 15.69 14.96
C HIS A 261 2.11 15.21 13.51
N LYS A 262 3.06 15.63 12.66
CA LYS A 262 2.97 15.45 11.21
C LYS A 262 3.54 14.12 10.71
N GLU A 263 4.37 13.46 11.49
CA GLU A 263 4.97 12.18 11.14
C GLU A 263 4.43 11.09 12.06
N LEU A 264 3.82 10.08 11.46
CA LEU A 264 3.17 8.97 12.15
C LEU A 264 3.88 7.67 11.84
N SER A 265 4.15 6.86 12.86
CA SER A 265 4.55 5.47 12.74
C SER A 265 3.29 4.61 12.73
N CYS A 266 2.99 3.96 11.59
CA CYS A 266 1.82 3.13 11.42
C CYS A 266 2.20 1.67 11.22
N TYR A 267 1.33 0.75 11.66
CA TYR A 267 1.45 -0.66 11.38
C TYR A 267 0.13 -1.23 10.86
N GLN A 268 0.16 -1.92 9.73
CA GLN A 268 -1.00 -2.64 9.23
C GLN A 268 -0.98 -4.06 9.75
N CYS A 269 -1.98 -4.41 10.57
CA CYS A 269 -2.07 -5.64 11.37
C CYS A 269 -2.71 -6.80 10.57
N SER A 270 -2.32 -6.96 9.31
CA SER A 270 -2.67 -8.15 8.53
C SER A 270 -1.85 -9.38 8.98
N PRO A 271 -2.16 -10.61 8.53
CA PRO A 271 -1.35 -11.77 8.84
C PRO A 271 0.13 -11.66 8.45
N ARG A 272 0.46 -10.88 7.42
CA ARG A 272 1.84 -10.59 7.03
C ARG A 272 2.43 -9.40 7.80
N GLY A 273 1.59 -8.45 8.13
CA GLY A 273 1.97 -7.22 8.81
C GLY A 273 2.95 -6.36 8.01
N GLY A 274 3.02 -5.08 8.35
CA GLY A 274 4.04 -4.20 7.78
C GLY A 274 3.98 -2.78 8.31
N LYS A 275 5.10 -2.10 8.19
CA LYS A 275 5.32 -0.77 8.75
C LYS A 275 5.28 0.31 7.68
N VAL A 276 4.51 1.33 7.93
CA VAL A 276 4.43 2.53 7.08
C VAL A 276 4.64 3.76 7.96
N VAL A 277 5.57 4.61 7.57
CA VAL A 277 5.66 5.95 8.14
C VAL A 277 4.96 6.91 7.20
N VAL A 278 4.10 7.75 7.77
CA VAL A 278 3.36 8.77 7.00
C VAL A 278 3.78 10.13 7.48
N ARG A 279 4.20 10.99 6.55
CA ARG A 279 4.54 12.39 6.84
C ARG A 279 3.61 13.31 6.07
N THR A 280 2.73 14.03 6.78
CA THR A 280 1.86 15.07 6.18
C THR A 280 2.67 16.35 5.98
N ARG A 281 2.65 16.91 4.76
CA ARG A 281 3.49 18.06 4.43
C ARG A 281 2.78 19.41 4.61
N GLY A 282 1.46 19.43 4.56
CA GLY A 282 0.65 20.65 4.68
C GLY A 282 0.46 21.40 3.35
N ASP A 283 0.92 20.83 2.25
CA ASP A 283 0.72 21.31 0.87
C ASP A 283 -0.31 20.46 0.10
N GLY A 284 -1.12 19.68 0.82
CA GLY A 284 -2.07 18.72 0.24
C GLY A 284 -1.42 17.41 -0.21
N ARG A 285 -0.17 17.16 0.21
CA ARG A 285 0.59 15.95 -0.11
C ARG A 285 1.05 15.23 1.16
N VAL A 286 1.26 13.92 1.01
CA VAL A 286 1.85 13.06 2.03
C VAL A 286 3.02 12.26 1.46
N ASP A 287 4.07 12.12 2.25
CA ASP A 287 5.10 11.12 1.99
C ASP A 287 4.69 9.80 2.64
N ILE A 288 4.57 8.76 1.85
CA ILE A 288 4.39 7.37 2.29
C ILE A 288 5.76 6.71 2.30
N ILE A 289 6.24 6.36 3.47
CA ILE A 289 7.63 5.99 3.71
C ILE A 289 7.69 4.53 4.18
N GLY A 290 8.58 3.76 3.58
CA GLY A 290 8.77 2.37 3.96
C GLY A 290 10.11 1.82 3.54
N GLN A 291 10.37 0.60 3.99
CA GLN A 291 11.47 -0.24 3.54
C GLN A 291 10.93 -1.29 2.55
N ALA A 292 11.83 -1.92 1.82
CA ALA A 292 11.50 -3.10 1.03
C ALA A 292 12.70 -4.06 1.04
N VAL A 293 12.41 -5.35 0.85
CA VAL A 293 13.43 -6.39 0.80
C VAL A 293 13.20 -7.32 -0.37
N THR A 294 14.25 -7.59 -1.15
CA THR A 294 14.20 -8.57 -2.23
C THR A 294 14.27 -9.98 -1.66
N VAL A 295 13.27 -10.80 -1.95
CA VAL A 295 13.17 -12.20 -1.46
C VAL A 295 13.61 -13.18 -2.52
N ILE A 296 13.26 -12.95 -3.79
CA ILE A 296 13.61 -13.83 -4.91
C ILE A 296 14.24 -12.99 -6.02
N THR A 297 15.30 -13.54 -6.62
CA THR A 297 15.86 -13.06 -7.88
C THR A 297 15.97 -14.22 -8.84
N GLY A 298 15.47 -14.06 -10.06
CA GLY A 298 15.45 -15.13 -11.05
C GLY A 298 15.29 -14.62 -12.48
N HIS A 299 14.92 -15.55 -13.36
CA HIS A 299 14.64 -15.26 -14.77
C HIS A 299 13.37 -15.97 -15.21
N LEU A 300 12.58 -15.27 -16.01
CA LEU A 300 11.48 -15.82 -16.77
C LEU A 300 11.97 -16.24 -18.15
N ASN A 301 11.63 -17.43 -18.61
CA ASN A 301 11.91 -17.92 -19.96
C ASN A 301 10.61 -17.83 -20.78
N LEU A 302 10.60 -16.99 -21.81
CA LEU A 302 9.49 -16.75 -22.73
C LEU A 302 9.80 -17.35 -24.10
#